data_eb991700c485694682b0a066e3660bc6
#
_entry.id   eb991700c485694682b0a066e3660bc6
#
_cell.length_a   1.000
_cell.length_b   1.000
_cell.length_c   1.000
_cell.angle_alpha   90.00
_cell.angle_beta   90.00
_cell.angle_gamma   90.00
#
_symmetry.space_group_name_H-M   'P 1'
#
loop_
_entity.id
_entity.type
_entity.pdbx_description
1 polymer ?
#
loop_
_entity_poly.entity_id
_entity_poly.type
_entity_poly.pdbx_seq_one_letter_code
_entity_poly.pdbx_strand_id
1 'polypeptide(L)'
;MLERLRVIVDVFAERGVAVAFETGQERADTLLQVLADLERPSAGVNFDPANMILYGMGDPHEALMKLAPRVKQIHVKDATRAALAGSWGDEVPAGTGEVDWKRFFDIVEHARLGVDLMIEREAGRNRAGDIATARALVARHVTVGGRA
;
A
#
# COMPACT_ATOMS: atom_id res chain seq x y z
N MET A 1 -5.08 5.77 -22.60
CA MET A 1 -5.18 5.35 -21.19
C MET A 1 -5.28 6.56 -20.26
N LEU A 2 -4.32 7.47 -20.24
CA LEU A 2 -4.31 8.65 -19.35
C LEU A 2 -5.59 9.50 -19.42
N GLU A 3 -6.11 9.78 -20.61
CA GLU A 3 -7.36 10.56 -20.74
C GLU A 3 -8.55 9.94 -19.99
N ARG A 4 -8.69 8.61 -20.05
CA ARG A 4 -9.75 7.91 -19.29
C ARG A 4 -9.54 8.00 -17.79
N LEU A 5 -8.29 7.89 -17.33
CA LEU A 5 -7.95 8.03 -15.93
C LEU A 5 -8.21 9.45 -15.43
N ARG A 6 -7.89 10.48 -16.24
CA ARG A 6 -8.22 11.88 -15.92
C ARG A 6 -9.71 12.06 -15.72
N VAL A 7 -10.54 11.56 -16.62
CA VAL A 7 -12.01 11.64 -16.51
C VAL A 7 -12.50 10.99 -15.22
N ILE A 8 -11.99 9.79 -14.88
CA ILE A 8 -12.35 9.11 -13.63
C ILE A 8 -11.96 9.95 -12.43
N VAL A 9 -10.71 10.39 -12.37
CA VAL A 9 -10.20 11.20 -11.24
C VAL A 9 -11.00 12.49 -11.09
N ASP A 10 -11.32 13.17 -12.20
CA ASP A 10 -12.07 14.43 -12.20
C ASP A 10 -13.49 14.25 -11.66
N VAL A 11 -14.20 13.18 -12.10
CA VAL A 11 -15.56 12.85 -11.62
C VAL A 11 -15.60 12.61 -10.10
N PHE A 12 -14.60 11.94 -9.55
CA PHE A 12 -14.50 11.72 -8.11
C PHE A 12 -14.10 13.02 -7.38
N ALA A 13 -13.15 13.76 -7.93
CA ALA A 13 -12.67 15.01 -7.35
C ALA A 13 -13.78 16.06 -7.21
N GLU A 14 -14.71 16.16 -8.16
CA GLU A 14 -15.92 17.02 -8.09
C GLU A 14 -16.77 16.73 -6.86
N ARG A 15 -16.65 15.56 -6.26
CA ARG A 15 -17.37 15.13 -5.05
C ARG A 15 -16.50 15.10 -3.80
N GLY A 16 -15.29 15.67 -3.88
CA GLY A 16 -14.33 15.69 -2.78
C GLY A 16 -13.71 14.31 -2.48
N VAL A 17 -13.79 13.37 -3.42
CA VAL A 17 -13.24 12.01 -3.26
C VAL A 17 -11.92 11.91 -4.02
N ALA A 18 -10.87 11.49 -3.33
CA ALA A 18 -9.59 11.18 -3.95
C ALA A 18 -9.59 9.78 -4.59
N VAL A 19 -8.89 9.62 -5.71
CA VAL A 19 -8.62 8.32 -6.33
C VAL A 19 -7.20 7.91 -5.97
N ALA A 20 -7.04 6.71 -5.43
CA ALA A 20 -5.73 6.15 -5.12
C ALA A 20 -5.47 4.90 -5.97
N PHE A 21 -4.33 4.89 -6.67
CA PHE A 21 -3.87 3.73 -7.42
C PHE A 21 -3.12 2.81 -6.46
N GLU A 22 -3.54 1.57 -6.42
CA GLU A 22 -2.87 0.57 -5.60
C GLU A 22 -1.54 0.16 -6.23
N THR A 23 -0.49 0.02 -5.40
CA THR A 23 0.76 -0.59 -5.84
C THR A 23 0.53 -2.04 -6.22
N GLY A 24 0.99 -2.45 -7.39
CA GLY A 24 0.70 -3.75 -7.99
C GLY A 24 1.88 -4.30 -8.79
N GLN A 25 1.69 -4.49 -10.08
CA GLN A 25 2.66 -5.12 -10.98
C GLN A 25 3.62 -4.10 -11.64
N GLU A 26 3.76 -2.92 -11.09
CA GLU A 26 4.67 -1.88 -11.56
C GLU A 26 5.66 -1.46 -10.47
N ARG A 27 6.80 -0.93 -10.90
CA ARG A 27 7.77 -0.33 -9.98
C ARG A 27 7.31 1.05 -9.51
N ALA A 28 7.74 1.45 -8.33
CA ALA A 28 7.43 2.77 -7.74
C ALA A 28 7.71 3.94 -8.70
N ASP A 29 8.83 3.89 -9.42
CA ASP A 29 9.20 4.96 -10.37
C ASP A 29 8.21 5.05 -11.54
N THR A 30 7.68 3.91 -12.01
CA THR A 30 6.66 3.88 -13.06
C THR A 30 5.35 4.50 -12.57
N LEU A 31 4.92 4.17 -11.36
CA LEU A 31 3.71 4.74 -10.78
C LEU A 31 3.85 6.25 -10.56
N LEU A 32 5.02 6.72 -10.09
CA LEU A 32 5.29 8.15 -9.96
C LEU A 32 5.21 8.88 -11.31
N GLN A 33 5.73 8.27 -12.38
CA GLN A 33 5.64 8.84 -13.72
C GLN A 33 4.19 8.94 -14.19
N VAL A 34 3.40 7.88 -13.99
CA VAL A 34 1.96 7.89 -14.32
C VAL A 34 1.22 9.00 -13.56
N LEU A 35 1.50 9.16 -12.26
CA LEU A 35 0.88 10.21 -11.45
C LEU A 35 1.33 11.62 -11.88
N ALA A 36 2.57 11.77 -12.34
CA ALA A 36 3.05 13.03 -12.91
C ALA A 36 2.35 13.34 -14.23
N ASP A 37 2.30 12.38 -15.15
CA ASP A 37 1.66 12.53 -16.46
C ASP A 37 0.13 12.74 -16.35
N LEU A 38 -0.47 12.22 -15.27
CA LEU A 38 -1.90 12.39 -15.02
C LEU A 38 -2.25 13.84 -14.69
N GLU A 39 -1.33 14.61 -14.08
CA GLU A 39 -1.50 16.02 -13.73
C GLU A 39 -2.77 16.28 -12.87
N ARG A 40 -3.07 15.35 -11.95
CA ARG A 40 -4.22 15.44 -11.04
C ARG A 40 -3.76 15.31 -9.59
N PRO A 41 -3.72 16.42 -8.82
CA PRO A 41 -3.30 16.39 -7.40
C PRO A 41 -4.20 15.54 -6.50
N SER A 42 -5.47 15.38 -6.88
CA SER A 42 -6.43 14.51 -6.18
C SER A 42 -6.14 13.02 -6.34
N ALA A 43 -5.39 12.63 -7.37
CA ALA A 43 -4.90 11.26 -7.51
C ALA A 43 -3.71 11.00 -6.58
N GLY A 44 -3.61 9.78 -6.06
CA GLY A 44 -2.52 9.35 -5.19
C GLY A 44 -2.29 7.85 -5.23
N VAL A 45 -1.70 7.35 -4.17
CA VAL A 45 -1.32 5.94 -4.03
C VAL A 45 -2.05 5.30 -2.86
N ASN A 46 -2.64 4.14 -3.09
CA ASN A 46 -2.96 3.17 -2.06
C ASN A 46 -1.77 2.21 -1.98
N PHE A 47 -0.97 2.35 -0.92
CA PHE A 47 0.29 1.62 -0.84
C PHE A 47 0.08 0.24 -0.22
N ASP A 48 0.36 -0.80 -0.98
CA ASP A 48 0.37 -2.19 -0.53
C ASP A 48 1.81 -2.75 -0.60
N PRO A 49 2.46 -3.00 0.56
CA PRO A 49 3.82 -3.54 0.58
C PRO A 49 3.89 -4.99 0.10
N ALA A 50 2.83 -5.77 0.34
CA ALA A 50 2.79 -7.19 -0.03
C ALA A 50 2.72 -7.38 -1.54
N ASN A 51 1.97 -6.54 -2.25
CA ASN A 51 1.89 -6.61 -3.70
C ASN A 51 3.26 -6.41 -4.37
N MET A 52 4.11 -5.55 -3.82
CA MET A 52 5.47 -5.37 -4.32
C MET A 52 6.33 -6.63 -4.15
N ILE A 53 6.13 -7.37 -3.06
CA ILE A 53 6.81 -8.65 -2.80
C ILE A 53 6.24 -9.74 -3.71
N LEU A 54 4.90 -9.86 -3.77
CA LEU A 54 4.18 -10.84 -4.59
C LEU A 54 4.61 -10.80 -6.05
N TYR A 55 4.72 -9.60 -6.61
CA TYR A 55 5.00 -9.39 -8.03
C TYR A 55 6.48 -9.09 -8.32
N GLY A 56 7.35 -9.07 -7.30
CA GLY A 56 8.78 -8.82 -7.47
C GLY A 56 9.11 -7.40 -7.97
N MET A 57 8.35 -6.38 -7.56
CA MET A 57 8.46 -5.00 -8.06
C MET A 57 9.46 -4.13 -7.28
N GLY A 58 10.29 -4.72 -6.45
CA GLY A 58 11.35 -4.06 -5.70
C GLY A 58 11.18 -4.15 -4.18
N ASP A 59 11.99 -3.41 -3.45
CA ASP A 59 11.89 -3.31 -1.98
C ASP A 59 10.72 -2.41 -1.60
N PRO A 60 9.73 -2.91 -0.82
CA PRO A 60 8.57 -2.12 -0.44
C PRO A 60 8.92 -0.91 0.45
N HIS A 61 10.00 -0.96 1.23
CA HIS A 61 10.41 0.15 2.08
C HIS A 61 11.01 1.30 1.27
N GLU A 62 11.85 0.97 0.27
CA GLU A 62 12.36 1.97 -0.67
C GLU A 62 11.24 2.59 -1.51
N ALA A 63 10.29 1.76 -1.93
CA ALA A 63 9.14 2.22 -2.68
C ALA A 63 8.24 3.15 -1.83
N LEU A 64 7.99 2.80 -0.56
CA LEU A 64 7.23 3.64 0.35
C LEU A 64 7.91 5.01 0.55
N MET A 65 9.22 5.05 0.75
CA MET A 65 9.95 6.32 0.86
C MET A 65 9.80 7.19 -0.38
N LYS A 66 9.86 6.61 -1.57
CA LYS A 66 9.68 7.32 -2.84
C LYS A 66 8.25 7.84 -3.02
N LEU A 67 7.26 7.00 -2.72
CA LEU A 67 5.85 7.27 -2.95
C LEU A 67 5.19 8.09 -1.83
N ALA A 68 5.84 8.24 -0.67
CA ALA A 68 5.31 8.88 0.53
C ALA A 68 4.55 10.20 0.27
N PRO A 69 5.05 11.14 -0.55
CA PRO A 69 4.33 12.40 -0.81
C PRO A 69 2.99 12.22 -1.54
N ARG A 70 2.74 11.05 -2.10
CA ARG A 70 1.54 10.75 -2.90
C ARG A 70 0.65 9.71 -2.24
N VAL A 71 1.06 9.11 -1.11
CA VAL A 71 0.27 8.09 -0.39
C VAL A 71 -0.99 8.73 0.20
N LYS A 72 -2.13 8.10 -0.07
CA LYS A 72 -3.48 8.46 0.43
C LYS A 72 -4.01 7.42 1.40
N GLN A 73 -3.59 6.18 1.27
CA GLN A 73 -4.01 5.04 2.06
C GLN A 73 -2.91 3.98 2.05
N ILE A 74 -2.89 3.14 3.05
CA ILE A 74 -1.95 2.01 3.16
C ILE A 74 -2.74 0.73 3.41
N HIS A 75 -2.42 -0.33 2.66
CA HIS A 75 -2.84 -1.69 2.99
C HIS A 75 -1.86 -2.34 3.98
N VAL A 76 -2.42 -2.99 4.99
CA VAL A 76 -1.67 -3.87 5.90
C VAL A 76 -1.89 -5.30 5.45
N LYS A 77 -0.98 -5.75 4.59
CA LYS A 77 -0.96 -7.06 3.93
C LYS A 77 0.47 -7.57 3.89
N ASP A 78 0.68 -8.87 3.96
CA ASP A 78 2.00 -9.47 3.97
C ASP A 78 2.14 -10.61 2.97
N ALA A 79 3.33 -10.86 2.51
CA ALA A 79 3.61 -11.85 1.48
C ALA A 79 5.03 -12.41 1.60
N THR A 80 5.24 -13.56 0.99
CA THR A 80 6.56 -14.11 0.68
C THR A 80 6.82 -14.06 -0.82
N ARG A 81 8.08 -13.94 -1.20
CA ARG A 81 8.49 -13.91 -2.61
C ARG A 81 8.23 -15.22 -3.31
N ALA A 82 8.11 -15.13 -4.63
CA ALA A 82 8.06 -16.29 -5.48
C ALA A 82 9.34 -17.15 -5.33
N ALA A 83 9.17 -18.47 -5.18
CA ALA A 83 10.26 -19.41 -5.15
C ALA A 83 10.93 -19.60 -6.53
N LEU A 84 10.16 -19.34 -7.60
CA LEU A 84 10.61 -19.51 -8.99
C LEU A 84 10.52 -18.18 -9.74
N ALA A 85 11.53 -17.88 -10.54
CA ALA A 85 11.51 -16.70 -11.41
C ALA A 85 10.31 -16.76 -12.38
N GLY A 86 9.59 -15.64 -12.52
CA GLY A 86 8.42 -15.53 -13.40
C GLY A 86 7.11 -16.06 -12.81
N SER A 87 7.12 -16.53 -11.55
CA SER A 87 5.89 -16.80 -10.78
C SER A 87 5.62 -15.70 -9.77
N TRP A 88 4.43 -15.71 -9.21
CA TRP A 88 4.06 -14.82 -8.11
C TRP A 88 4.40 -15.45 -6.77
N GLY A 89 4.59 -14.60 -5.76
CA GLY A 89 4.73 -15.01 -4.38
C GLY A 89 3.43 -15.46 -3.75
N ASP A 90 3.47 -15.70 -2.45
CA ASP A 90 2.31 -16.14 -1.67
C ASP A 90 1.91 -15.06 -0.65
N GLU A 91 0.62 -14.71 -0.62
CA GLU A 91 0.07 -13.89 0.45
C GLU A 91 -0.03 -14.70 1.74
N VAL A 92 0.47 -14.15 2.82
CA VAL A 92 0.49 -14.78 4.15
C VAL A 92 -0.10 -13.84 5.23
N PRO A 93 -0.45 -14.34 6.42
CA PRO A 93 -0.90 -13.49 7.52
C PRO A 93 0.13 -12.40 7.87
N ALA A 94 -0.32 -11.19 8.12
CA ALA A 94 0.57 -10.06 8.44
C ALA A 94 1.48 -10.36 9.63
N GLY A 95 2.77 -10.10 9.47
CA GLY A 95 3.82 -10.42 10.43
C GLY A 95 4.43 -11.82 10.27
N THR A 96 4.01 -12.58 9.25
CA THR A 96 4.60 -13.90 8.96
C THR A 96 5.27 -13.95 7.58
N GLY A 97 5.23 -12.86 6.84
CA GLY A 97 5.86 -12.71 5.53
C GLY A 97 7.20 -11.98 5.57
N GLU A 98 7.51 -11.31 4.48
CA GLU A 98 8.80 -10.63 4.28
C GLU A 98 8.73 -9.10 4.45
N VAL A 99 7.59 -8.54 4.85
CA VAL A 99 7.49 -7.11 5.19
C VAL A 99 8.15 -6.90 6.55
N ASP A 100 9.24 -6.13 6.60
CA ASP A 100 9.80 -5.65 7.88
C ASP A 100 8.87 -4.55 8.44
N TRP A 101 7.90 -4.97 9.24
CA TRP A 101 6.87 -4.08 9.78
C TRP A 101 7.44 -3.01 10.70
N LYS A 102 8.52 -3.29 11.42
CA LYS A 102 9.16 -2.27 12.23
C LYS A 102 9.69 -1.14 11.35
N ARG A 103 10.51 -1.48 10.36
CA ARG A 103 11.06 -0.51 9.39
C ARG A 103 9.96 0.20 8.63
N PHE A 104 8.89 -0.52 8.29
CA PHE A 104 7.72 0.02 7.59
C PHE A 104 7.07 1.16 8.39
N PHE A 105 6.73 0.90 9.66
CA PHE A 105 6.08 1.90 10.52
C PHE A 105 7.03 3.02 10.92
N ASP A 106 8.34 2.75 11.06
CA ASP A 106 9.35 3.80 11.26
C ASP A 106 9.34 4.81 10.06
N ILE A 107 9.17 4.31 8.82
CA ILE A 107 9.06 5.17 7.63
C ILE A 107 7.74 5.96 7.65
N VAL A 108 6.61 5.31 7.96
CA VAL A 108 5.30 5.96 8.07
C VAL A 108 5.34 7.12 9.07
N GLU A 109 5.93 6.90 10.24
CA GLU A 109 6.10 7.91 11.28
C GLU A 109 7.03 9.04 10.82
N HIS A 110 8.21 8.70 10.31
CA HIS A 110 9.21 9.69 9.86
C HIS A 110 8.67 10.57 8.74
N ALA A 111 7.95 10.00 7.79
CA ALA A 111 7.29 10.71 6.70
C ALA A 111 6.01 11.44 7.15
N ARG A 112 5.58 11.26 8.39
CA ARG A 112 4.35 11.84 8.97
C ARG A 112 3.12 11.53 8.14
N LEU A 113 2.99 10.30 7.67
CA LEU A 113 1.86 9.85 6.87
C LEU A 113 0.61 9.70 7.76
N GLY A 114 -0.21 10.74 7.79
CA GLY A 114 -1.50 10.74 8.50
C GLY A 114 -2.61 10.13 7.66
N VAL A 115 -2.43 8.87 7.21
CA VAL A 115 -3.36 8.15 6.31
C VAL A 115 -3.99 6.95 7.01
N ASP A 116 -5.11 6.48 6.47
CA ASP A 116 -5.78 5.29 6.98
C ASP A 116 -4.99 4.03 6.67
N LEU A 117 -4.98 3.10 7.63
CA LEU A 117 -4.40 1.77 7.51
C LEU A 117 -5.53 0.75 7.34
N MET A 118 -5.61 0.14 6.16
CA MET A 118 -6.64 -0.82 5.80
C MET A 118 -6.06 -2.24 5.85
N ILE A 119 -6.54 -3.06 6.78
CA ILE A 119 -6.11 -4.47 6.82
C ILE A 119 -6.76 -5.21 5.67
N GLU A 120 -5.95 -5.83 4.83
CA GLU A 120 -6.39 -6.65 3.72
C GLU A 120 -5.92 -8.10 3.87
N ARG A 121 -6.83 -9.04 3.58
CA ARG A 121 -6.54 -10.49 3.59
C ARG A 121 -7.42 -11.19 2.56
N GLU A 122 -6.84 -11.51 1.41
CA GLU A 122 -7.54 -12.16 0.28
C GLU A 122 -7.40 -13.68 0.31
N ALA A 123 -6.20 -14.18 0.59
CA ALA A 123 -5.89 -15.61 0.61
C ALA A 123 -6.19 -16.26 1.98
N GLY A 124 -6.00 -17.57 2.06
CA GLY A 124 -6.13 -18.36 3.29
C GLY A 124 -7.56 -18.70 3.68
N ARG A 125 -7.68 -19.57 4.68
CA ARG A 125 -8.98 -20.12 5.15
C ARG A 125 -9.43 -19.53 6.49
N ASN A 126 -8.55 -18.80 7.19
CA ASN A 126 -8.84 -18.22 8.51
C ASN A 126 -8.75 -16.69 8.47
N ARG A 127 -9.38 -16.06 7.48
CA ARG A 127 -9.27 -14.60 7.25
C ARG A 127 -9.61 -13.77 8.49
N ALA A 128 -10.64 -14.16 9.24
CA ALA A 128 -11.03 -13.45 10.47
C ALA A 128 -9.92 -13.48 11.54
N GLY A 129 -9.29 -14.63 11.75
CA GLY A 129 -8.14 -14.76 12.66
C GLY A 129 -6.92 -14.00 12.17
N ASP A 130 -6.65 -14.04 10.86
CA ASP A 130 -5.54 -13.35 10.22
C ASP A 130 -5.72 -11.82 10.35
N ILE A 131 -6.94 -11.30 10.16
CA ILE A 131 -7.27 -9.88 10.37
C ILE A 131 -7.07 -9.48 11.84
N ALA A 132 -7.46 -10.32 12.80
CA ALA A 132 -7.23 -10.06 14.21
C ALA A 132 -5.72 -10.00 14.53
N THR A 133 -4.91 -10.85 13.91
CA THR A 133 -3.45 -10.85 14.02
C THR A 133 -2.85 -9.56 13.43
N ALA A 134 -3.28 -9.15 12.25
CA ALA A 134 -2.85 -7.90 11.61
C ALA A 134 -3.22 -6.67 12.46
N ARG A 135 -4.43 -6.64 13.04
CA ARG A 135 -4.84 -5.59 13.97
C ARG A 135 -3.93 -5.49 15.20
N ALA A 136 -3.58 -6.65 15.78
CA ALA A 136 -2.66 -6.70 16.92
C ALA A 136 -1.23 -6.27 16.53
N LEU A 137 -0.79 -6.55 15.31
CA LEU A 137 0.47 -6.05 14.76
C LEU A 137 0.47 -4.52 14.67
N VAL A 138 -0.54 -3.94 14.02
CA VAL A 138 -0.69 -2.47 13.90
C VAL A 138 -0.70 -1.81 15.27
N ALA A 139 -1.47 -2.33 16.22
CA ALA A 139 -1.60 -1.75 17.57
C ALA A 139 -0.27 -1.70 18.36
N ARG A 140 0.73 -2.48 17.98
CA ARG A 140 2.08 -2.43 18.61
C ARG A 140 2.95 -1.31 18.04
N HIS A 141 2.65 -0.84 16.85
CA HIS A 141 3.47 0.15 16.14
C HIS A 141 2.82 1.53 16.06
N VAL A 142 1.50 1.58 16.11
CA VAL A 142 0.74 2.84 15.99
C VAL A 142 0.10 3.16 17.33
N THR A 143 0.56 4.22 17.98
CA THR A 143 -0.17 4.78 19.12
C THR A 143 -1.46 5.36 18.57
N VAL A 144 -2.60 4.77 18.90
CA VAL A 144 -3.92 5.31 18.52
C VAL A 144 -4.04 6.66 19.24
N GLY A 145 -3.65 7.71 18.53
CA GLY A 145 -3.91 9.09 18.95
C GLY A 145 -5.42 9.25 18.98
N GLY A 146 -5.98 9.34 20.18
CA GLY A 146 -7.38 9.69 20.33
C GLY A 146 -7.61 11.02 19.61
N ARG A 147 -8.46 11.01 18.59
CA ARG A 147 -9.10 12.23 18.13
C ARG A 147 -9.97 12.70 19.31
N ALA A 148 -9.52 13.75 19.98
CA ALA A 148 -10.35 14.50 20.91
C ALA A 148 -11.43 15.27 20.12
#